data_7d11feb6e57eb9b609a21bb401d46f04
#
_entry.id   7d11feb6e57eb9b609a21bb401d46f04
#
_cell.length_a   1.000
_cell.length_b   1.000
_cell.length_c   1.000
_cell.angle_alpha   90.00
_cell.angle_beta   90.00
_cell.angle_gamma   90.00
#
_symmetry.space_group_name_H-M   'P 1'
#
loop_
_entity.id
_entity.type
_entity.pdbx_description
1 polymer ?
#
loop_
_entity_poly.entity_id
_entity_poly.type
_entity_poly.pdbx_seq_one_letter_code
_entity_poly.pdbx_strand_id
1 'polypeptide(L)'
;EVPALTLNRLCGSGMQSIVTAAQHILLGEADVILAGGAENMSQSPYSTFKQRFHAPKLGDLQLIDMLQATLTDKYTGEGMGMTAEKLADIYNISREEQDEFAIMSHERAAAARDAGRFAEEIVGVSVKTRKGDVVIDRDEHIKEGSTMESLGKLRPAFKKNGTVTAANASGINDGAASVVIASESYVKEQSLKPIAKIVSWGVAGVDPTIMGIGPVPAI
;
A
#
# COMPACT_ATOMS: atom_id res chain seq x y z
N GLU A 1 -7.26 27.47 12.05
CA GLU A 1 -6.39 26.96 10.98
C GLU A 1 -5.46 25.91 11.57
N VAL A 2 -5.28 24.80 10.86
CA VAL A 2 -4.44 23.68 11.31
C VAL A 2 -3.27 23.57 10.34
N PRO A 3 -2.00 23.54 10.82
CA PRO A 3 -0.85 23.29 9.96
C PRO A 3 -0.90 21.90 9.37
N ALA A 4 -0.37 21.73 8.17
CA ALA A 4 -0.33 20.45 7.47
C ALA A 4 1.06 20.17 6.94
N LEU A 5 1.43 18.88 6.98
CA LEU A 5 2.67 18.34 6.43
C LEU A 5 2.34 17.22 5.44
N THR A 6 2.88 17.31 4.24
CA THR A 6 2.85 16.21 3.28
C THR A 6 4.22 15.54 3.25
N LEU A 7 4.22 14.24 3.37
CA LEU A 7 5.44 13.44 3.28
C LEU A 7 5.30 12.33 2.23
N ASN A 8 6.41 11.86 1.72
CA ASN A 8 6.45 10.74 0.81
C ASN A 8 7.57 9.77 1.18
N ARG A 9 7.19 8.53 1.47
CA ARG A 9 8.06 7.38 1.66
C ARG A 9 7.52 6.19 0.85
N LEU A 10 6.98 6.47 -0.33
CA LEU A 10 6.30 5.50 -1.20
C LEU A 10 5.26 4.68 -0.40
N CYS A 11 5.28 3.36 -0.53
CA CYS A 11 4.34 2.46 0.18
C CYS A 11 4.37 2.60 1.72
N GLY A 12 5.46 3.13 2.28
CA GLY A 12 5.61 3.38 3.72
C GLY A 12 5.08 4.74 4.20
N SER A 13 4.48 5.57 3.32
CA SER A 13 4.07 6.94 3.67
C SER A 13 3.02 6.97 4.79
N GLY A 14 2.00 6.11 4.72
CA GLY A 14 0.96 6.04 5.76
C GLY A 14 1.55 5.71 7.13
N MET A 15 2.40 4.70 7.24
CA MET A 15 3.11 4.37 8.49
C MET A 15 4.03 5.51 8.93
N GLN A 16 4.75 6.14 8.00
CA GLN A 16 5.64 7.26 8.33
C GLN A 16 4.86 8.48 8.85
N SER A 17 3.65 8.73 8.38
CA SER A 17 2.81 9.82 8.89
C SER A 17 2.47 9.62 10.37
N ILE A 18 2.18 8.38 10.78
CA ILE A 18 1.94 8.01 12.19
C ILE A 18 3.21 8.22 13.03
N VAL A 19 4.36 7.75 12.55
CA VAL A 19 5.64 7.94 13.25
C VAL A 19 5.97 9.41 13.39
N THR A 20 5.80 10.20 12.33
CA THR A 20 6.05 11.65 12.36
C THR A 20 5.11 12.36 13.33
N ALA A 21 3.82 12.00 13.35
CA ALA A 21 2.87 12.52 14.33
C ALA A 21 3.29 12.20 15.77
N ALA A 22 3.71 10.97 16.04
CA ALA A 22 4.22 10.58 17.36
C ALA A 22 5.47 11.38 17.75
N GLN A 23 6.39 11.63 16.82
CA GLN A 23 7.59 12.45 17.04
C GLN A 23 7.24 13.90 17.41
N HIS A 24 6.33 14.55 16.69
CA HIS A 24 5.87 15.90 17.02
C HIS A 24 5.22 15.98 18.41
N ILE A 25 4.41 14.99 18.77
CA ILE A 25 3.80 14.92 20.10
C ILE A 25 4.87 14.73 21.19
N LEU A 26 5.86 13.86 20.97
CA LEU A 26 6.97 13.64 21.93
C LEU A 26 7.85 14.88 22.10
N LEU A 27 7.97 15.72 21.06
CA LEU A 27 8.68 17.00 21.12
C LEU A 27 7.84 18.12 21.78
N GLY A 28 6.58 17.87 22.09
CA GLY A 28 5.68 18.86 22.67
C GLY A 28 5.20 19.93 21.70
N GLU A 29 5.26 19.66 20.39
CA GLU A 29 4.82 20.59 19.34
C GLU A 29 3.30 20.53 19.11
N ALA A 30 2.67 19.43 19.49
CA ALA A 30 1.22 19.23 19.41
C ALA A 30 0.76 18.16 20.40
N ASP A 31 -0.51 18.25 20.83
CA ASP A 31 -1.16 17.24 21.67
C ASP A 31 -1.99 16.25 20.84
N VAL A 32 -2.49 16.67 19.69
CA VAL A 32 -3.33 15.86 18.80
C VAL A 32 -2.96 16.10 17.36
N ILE A 33 -2.76 15.02 16.60
CA ILE A 33 -2.44 15.07 15.18
C ILE A 33 -3.29 14.04 14.43
N LEU A 34 -3.89 14.47 13.31
CA LEU A 34 -4.49 13.57 12.34
C LEU A 34 -3.38 13.07 11.40
N ALA A 35 -3.14 11.78 11.38
CA ALA A 35 -2.18 11.11 10.49
C ALA A 35 -2.90 10.17 9.52
N GLY A 36 -2.38 10.02 8.32
CA GLY A 36 -3.01 9.13 7.35
C GLY A 36 -2.26 9.05 6.03
N GLY A 37 -2.85 8.35 5.10
CA GLY A 37 -2.37 8.22 3.73
C GLY A 37 -3.51 7.95 2.76
N ALA A 38 -3.29 8.34 1.52
CA ALA A 38 -4.21 8.08 0.42
C ALA A 38 -3.42 7.68 -0.82
N GLU A 39 -3.96 6.74 -1.58
CA GLU A 39 -3.42 6.32 -2.87
C GLU A 39 -4.54 6.26 -3.91
N ASN A 40 -4.26 6.82 -5.07
CA ASN A 40 -5.17 6.78 -6.21
C ASN A 40 -4.42 6.23 -7.43
N MET A 41 -4.30 4.91 -7.48
CA MET A 41 -3.57 4.21 -8.54
C MET A 41 -4.35 4.23 -9.86
N SER A 42 -5.68 4.22 -9.81
CA SER A 42 -6.56 4.21 -11.00
C SER A 42 -6.47 5.52 -11.80
N GLN A 43 -6.06 6.62 -11.19
CA GLN A 43 -5.89 7.93 -11.82
C GLN A 43 -4.43 8.39 -11.85
N SER A 44 -3.48 7.48 -11.74
CA SER A 44 -2.07 7.80 -11.85
C SER A 44 -1.77 8.45 -13.22
N PRO A 45 -1.09 9.60 -13.25
CA PRO A 45 -0.89 10.34 -14.50
C PRO A 45 0.18 9.71 -15.39
N TYR A 46 0.16 10.11 -16.66
CA TYR A 46 1.28 9.98 -17.55
C TYR A 46 2.08 11.28 -17.58
N SER A 47 3.39 11.21 -17.53
CA SER A 47 4.27 12.38 -17.47
C SER A 47 5.35 12.35 -18.54
N THR A 48 5.81 13.53 -18.95
CA THR A 48 6.99 13.68 -19.78
C THR A 48 8.14 14.29 -18.96
N PHE A 49 9.37 13.88 -19.24
CA PHE A 49 10.57 14.36 -18.57
C PHE A 49 11.51 15.09 -19.54
N LYS A 50 12.31 15.99 -19.03
CA LYS A 50 13.31 16.76 -19.78
C LYS A 50 12.75 17.87 -20.71
N GLN A 51 11.43 18.05 -20.82
CA GLN A 51 10.82 19.00 -21.76
C GLN A 51 11.13 20.46 -21.45
N ARG A 52 11.35 20.79 -20.20
CA ARG A 52 11.62 22.18 -19.80
C ARG A 52 12.86 22.79 -20.47
N PHE A 53 13.92 21.98 -20.63
CA PHE A 53 15.18 22.44 -21.20
C PHE A 53 15.61 21.68 -22.46
N HIS A 54 15.01 20.54 -22.75
CA HIS A 54 15.42 19.62 -23.80
C HIS A 54 14.22 19.12 -24.64
N ALA A 55 13.16 19.95 -24.75
CA ALA A 55 12.04 19.61 -25.63
C ALA A 55 12.53 19.48 -27.08
N PRO A 56 12.11 18.42 -27.78
CA PRO A 56 12.45 18.29 -29.20
C PRO A 56 11.80 19.42 -30.01
N LYS A 57 12.57 20.04 -30.90
CA LYS A 57 12.03 21.03 -31.84
C LYS A 57 11.12 20.40 -32.89
N LEU A 58 11.37 19.15 -33.23
CA LEU A 58 10.59 18.29 -34.14
C LEU A 58 10.64 16.86 -33.61
N GLY A 59 9.56 16.11 -33.80
CA GLY A 59 9.43 14.72 -33.39
C GLY A 59 8.44 14.50 -32.24
N ASP A 60 8.30 13.25 -31.84
CA ASP A 60 7.31 12.81 -30.86
C ASP A 60 7.75 13.05 -29.44
N LEU A 61 6.77 13.20 -28.54
CA LEU A 61 6.96 13.17 -27.08
C LEU A 61 6.64 11.79 -26.53
N GLN A 62 7.53 11.27 -25.72
CA GLN A 62 7.28 10.05 -24.95
C GLN A 62 6.56 10.39 -23.65
N LEU A 63 5.45 9.73 -23.39
CA LEU A 63 4.74 9.74 -22.11
C LEU A 63 5.14 8.51 -21.30
N ILE A 64 5.44 8.70 -20.02
CA ILE A 64 5.81 7.65 -19.09
C ILE A 64 4.64 7.42 -18.13
N ASP A 65 4.19 6.19 -18.01
CA ASP A 65 3.22 5.76 -17.02
C ASP A 65 3.82 5.91 -15.61
N MET A 66 3.28 6.83 -14.82
CA MET A 66 3.80 7.14 -13.47
C MET A 66 3.48 6.03 -12.48
N LEU A 67 2.43 5.23 -12.70
CA LEU A 67 2.15 4.06 -11.87
C LEU A 67 3.26 3.02 -12.03
N GLN A 68 3.55 2.63 -13.28
CA GLN A 68 4.65 1.69 -13.55
C GLN A 68 6.00 2.25 -13.10
N ALA A 69 6.25 3.55 -13.31
CA ALA A 69 7.49 4.20 -12.89
C ALA A 69 7.69 4.19 -11.37
N THR A 70 6.60 4.28 -10.59
CA THR A 70 6.64 4.20 -9.11
C THR A 70 6.88 2.78 -8.64
N LEU A 71 6.34 1.77 -9.34
CA LEU A 71 6.51 0.35 -9.03
C LEU A 71 7.81 -0.25 -9.60
N THR A 72 8.67 0.58 -10.19
CA THR A 72 9.96 0.16 -10.74
C THR A 72 11.10 0.76 -9.91
N ASP A 73 11.98 -0.10 -9.41
CA ASP A 73 13.17 0.32 -8.69
C ASP A 73 14.11 1.14 -9.59
N LYS A 74 14.57 2.29 -9.09
CA LYS A 74 15.39 3.21 -9.89
C LYS A 74 16.85 2.78 -10.03
N TYR A 75 17.33 1.91 -9.15
CA TYR A 75 18.71 1.43 -9.17
C TYR A 75 18.84 0.20 -10.08
N THR A 76 17.89 -0.72 -9.99
CA THR A 76 17.91 -1.98 -10.76
C THR A 76 17.15 -1.90 -12.08
N GLY A 77 16.18 -0.99 -12.19
CA GLY A 77 15.25 -0.92 -13.32
C GLY A 77 14.21 -2.04 -13.32
N GLU A 78 14.13 -2.84 -12.25
CA GLU A 78 13.22 -3.98 -12.14
C GLU A 78 11.92 -3.58 -11.42
N GLY A 79 10.80 -4.16 -11.83
CA GLY A 79 9.53 -4.00 -11.12
C GLY A 79 9.51 -4.75 -9.78
N MET A 80 8.63 -4.32 -8.86
CA MET A 80 8.54 -4.90 -7.50
C MET A 80 8.29 -6.41 -7.50
N GLY A 81 7.57 -6.96 -8.49
CA GLY A 81 7.39 -8.40 -8.61
C GLY A 81 8.68 -9.18 -8.82
N MET A 82 9.71 -8.58 -9.44
CA MET A 82 11.03 -9.22 -9.58
C MET A 82 11.74 -9.36 -8.25
N THR A 83 11.56 -8.44 -7.31
CA THR A 83 12.11 -8.57 -5.96
C THR A 83 11.46 -9.73 -5.20
N ALA A 84 10.18 -9.97 -5.41
CA ALA A 84 9.47 -11.14 -4.86
C ALA A 84 9.97 -12.46 -5.48
N GLU A 85 10.19 -12.51 -6.79
CA GLU A 85 10.78 -13.68 -7.45
C GLU A 85 12.18 -14.01 -6.91
N LYS A 86 13.00 -12.98 -6.63
CA LYS A 86 14.33 -13.20 -6.00
C LYS A 86 14.22 -13.76 -4.58
N LEU A 87 13.27 -13.27 -3.79
CA LEU A 87 13.02 -13.82 -2.45
C LEU A 87 12.54 -15.27 -2.51
N ALA A 88 11.67 -15.59 -3.47
CA ALA A 88 11.25 -16.96 -3.70
C ALA A 88 12.42 -17.88 -4.03
N ASP A 89 13.33 -17.44 -4.90
CA ASP A 89 14.57 -18.18 -5.24
C ASP A 89 15.49 -18.35 -4.02
N ILE A 90 15.72 -17.29 -3.23
CA ILE A 90 16.63 -17.30 -2.07
C ILE A 90 16.13 -18.20 -0.94
N TYR A 91 14.84 -18.12 -0.65
CA TYR A 91 14.21 -18.85 0.46
C TYR A 91 13.53 -20.15 0.03
N ASN A 92 13.63 -20.52 -1.25
CA ASN A 92 13.01 -21.70 -1.84
C ASN A 92 11.49 -21.76 -1.60
N ILE A 93 10.81 -20.62 -1.73
CA ILE A 93 9.37 -20.53 -1.58
C ILE A 93 8.72 -20.96 -2.91
N SER A 94 7.98 -22.05 -2.88
CA SER A 94 7.36 -22.62 -4.07
C SER A 94 6.15 -21.77 -4.55
N ARG A 95 5.73 -22.01 -5.78
CA ARG A 95 4.52 -21.44 -6.35
C ARG A 95 3.28 -21.86 -5.56
N GLU A 96 3.23 -23.11 -5.16
CA GLU A 96 2.13 -23.72 -4.41
C GLU A 96 1.99 -23.06 -3.04
N GLU A 97 3.08 -22.85 -2.30
CA GLU A 97 3.05 -22.16 -1.01
C GLU A 97 2.55 -20.72 -1.13
N GLN A 98 2.95 -20.01 -2.19
CA GLN A 98 2.47 -18.65 -2.47
C GLN A 98 0.96 -18.63 -2.79
N ASP A 99 0.49 -19.57 -3.60
CA ASP A 99 -0.92 -19.67 -3.97
C ASP A 99 -1.78 -20.07 -2.77
N GLU A 100 -1.34 -21.01 -1.93
CA GLU A 100 -2.00 -21.40 -0.67
C GLU A 100 -2.12 -20.22 0.28
N PHE A 101 -1.04 -19.43 0.43
CA PHE A 101 -1.06 -18.24 1.26
C PHE A 101 -2.04 -17.18 0.72
N ALA A 102 -2.10 -16.98 -0.59
CA ALA A 102 -3.02 -16.03 -1.22
C ALA A 102 -4.48 -16.45 -1.00
N ILE A 103 -4.82 -17.73 -1.18
CA ILE A 103 -6.16 -18.27 -0.91
C ILE A 103 -6.54 -18.05 0.55
N MET A 104 -5.67 -18.45 1.48
CA MET A 104 -5.90 -18.27 2.92
C MET A 104 -6.13 -16.78 3.26
N SER A 105 -5.39 -15.86 2.64
CA SER A 105 -5.54 -14.43 2.85
C SER A 105 -6.93 -13.95 2.40
N HIS A 106 -7.38 -14.35 1.22
CA HIS A 106 -8.72 -14.01 0.72
C HIS A 106 -9.84 -14.61 1.59
N GLU A 107 -9.72 -15.85 2.00
CA GLU A 107 -10.69 -16.52 2.87
C GLU A 107 -10.82 -15.82 4.23
N ARG A 108 -9.69 -15.45 4.84
CA ARG A 108 -9.67 -14.71 6.11
C ARG A 108 -10.29 -13.32 5.96
N ALA A 109 -9.98 -12.62 4.89
CA ALA A 109 -10.54 -11.29 4.62
C ALA A 109 -12.05 -11.37 4.38
N ALA A 110 -12.54 -12.35 3.61
CA ALA A 110 -13.96 -12.57 3.38
C ALA A 110 -14.69 -12.90 4.70
N ALA A 111 -14.15 -13.82 5.49
CA ALA A 111 -14.71 -14.17 6.78
C ALA A 111 -14.76 -12.98 7.77
N ALA A 112 -13.71 -12.17 7.82
CA ALA A 112 -13.66 -10.98 8.67
C ALA A 112 -14.69 -9.92 8.23
N ARG A 113 -14.82 -9.68 6.92
CA ARG A 113 -15.82 -8.79 6.35
C ARG A 113 -17.23 -9.27 6.68
N ASP A 114 -17.54 -10.54 6.46
CA ASP A 114 -18.87 -11.10 6.65
C ASP A 114 -19.25 -11.17 8.13
N ALA A 115 -18.26 -11.27 9.03
CA ALA A 115 -18.44 -11.12 10.47
C ALA A 115 -18.55 -9.64 10.92
N GLY A 116 -18.54 -8.66 10.01
CA GLY A 116 -18.68 -7.23 10.31
C GLY A 116 -17.47 -6.61 11.02
N ARG A 117 -16.29 -7.25 10.99
CA ARG A 117 -15.11 -6.76 11.73
C ARG A 117 -14.58 -5.42 11.23
N PHE A 118 -14.88 -5.06 9.99
CA PHE A 118 -14.46 -3.80 9.38
C PHE A 118 -15.55 -2.72 9.40
N ALA A 119 -16.75 -3.01 9.88
CA ALA A 119 -17.91 -2.13 9.77
C ALA A 119 -17.73 -0.79 10.53
N GLU A 120 -16.98 -0.79 11.64
CA GLU A 120 -16.76 0.42 12.45
C GLU A 120 -15.66 1.33 11.87
N GLU A 121 -14.82 0.82 10.96
CA GLU A 121 -13.69 1.57 10.38
C GLU A 121 -13.91 1.96 8.91
N ILE A 122 -14.82 1.29 8.19
CA ILE A 122 -15.12 1.61 6.79
C ILE A 122 -16.09 2.79 6.72
N VAL A 123 -15.69 3.81 5.96
CA VAL A 123 -16.52 4.95 5.62
C VAL A 123 -16.94 4.84 4.17
N GLY A 124 -18.26 4.68 3.92
CA GLY A 124 -18.79 4.60 2.56
C GLY A 124 -18.59 5.90 1.78
N VAL A 125 -18.09 5.80 0.56
CA VAL A 125 -17.85 6.93 -0.34
C VAL A 125 -18.89 6.96 -1.44
N SER A 126 -19.66 8.06 -1.55
CA SER A 126 -20.63 8.24 -2.62
C SER A 126 -19.94 8.68 -3.92
N VAL A 127 -20.09 7.87 -4.95
CA VAL A 127 -19.52 8.12 -6.28
C VAL A 127 -20.63 8.38 -7.28
N LYS A 128 -20.58 9.53 -7.95
CA LYS A 128 -21.52 9.87 -9.02
C LYS A 128 -21.28 9.03 -10.26
N THR A 129 -22.29 8.30 -10.70
CA THR A 129 -22.25 7.54 -11.95
C THR A 129 -23.32 8.03 -12.93
N ARG A 130 -23.25 7.59 -14.19
CA ARG A 130 -24.27 7.89 -15.19
C ARG A 130 -25.67 7.36 -14.83
N LYS A 131 -25.75 6.37 -13.91
CA LYS A 131 -26.98 5.73 -13.46
C LYS A 131 -27.47 6.24 -12.09
N GLY A 132 -26.81 7.24 -11.52
CA GLY A 132 -27.07 7.77 -10.19
C GLY A 132 -25.87 7.59 -9.24
N ASP A 133 -26.02 8.02 -8.02
CA ASP A 133 -24.98 7.90 -7.00
C ASP A 133 -24.90 6.45 -6.51
N VAL A 134 -23.68 5.93 -6.39
CA VAL A 134 -23.38 4.60 -5.85
C VAL A 134 -22.48 4.79 -4.64
N VAL A 135 -22.83 4.15 -3.52
CA VAL A 135 -21.98 4.13 -2.33
C VAL A 135 -21.01 2.96 -2.44
N ILE A 136 -19.73 3.27 -2.34
CA ILE A 136 -18.63 2.28 -2.26
C ILE A 136 -18.26 2.14 -0.78
N ASP A 137 -18.61 1.01 -0.19
CA ASP A 137 -18.44 0.69 1.22
C ASP A 137 -17.88 -0.73 1.43
N ARG A 138 -17.36 -1.34 0.36
CA ARG A 138 -16.87 -2.71 0.36
C ARG A 138 -15.61 -2.84 -0.49
N ASP A 139 -14.62 -3.55 0.04
CA ASP A 139 -13.41 -3.89 -0.71
C ASP A 139 -13.72 -4.83 -1.88
N GLU A 140 -13.30 -4.43 -3.09
CA GLU A 140 -13.56 -5.16 -4.33
C GLU A 140 -12.53 -6.26 -4.62
N HIS A 141 -11.35 -6.17 -3.99
CA HIS A 141 -10.21 -7.06 -4.30
C HIS A 141 -10.31 -8.44 -3.67
N ILE A 142 -11.17 -8.65 -2.68
CA ILE A 142 -11.35 -9.97 -2.05
C ILE A 142 -11.96 -10.95 -3.06
N LYS A 143 -11.23 -12.01 -3.42
CA LYS A 143 -11.63 -13.02 -4.42
C LYS A 143 -12.08 -14.29 -3.72
N GLU A 144 -13.36 -14.37 -3.45
CA GLU A 144 -14.00 -15.55 -2.89
C GLU A 144 -14.02 -16.72 -3.89
N GLY A 145 -13.94 -17.95 -3.39
CA GLY A 145 -13.97 -19.14 -4.22
C GLY A 145 -12.70 -19.41 -5.03
N SER A 146 -11.60 -18.72 -4.71
CA SER A 146 -10.29 -19.06 -5.27
C SER A 146 -9.85 -20.46 -4.84
N THR A 147 -9.31 -21.26 -5.77
CA THR A 147 -8.83 -22.62 -5.52
C THR A 147 -7.43 -22.82 -6.06
N MET A 148 -6.70 -23.79 -5.51
CA MET A 148 -5.37 -24.17 -6.01
C MET A 148 -5.41 -24.54 -7.50
N GLU A 149 -6.47 -25.19 -7.95
CA GLU A 149 -6.64 -25.51 -9.38
C GLU A 149 -6.79 -24.24 -10.24
N SER A 150 -7.56 -23.26 -9.78
CA SER A 150 -7.77 -22.00 -10.52
C SER A 150 -6.50 -21.14 -10.56
N LEU A 151 -5.79 -21.04 -9.44
CA LEU A 151 -4.55 -20.26 -9.35
C LEU A 151 -3.43 -20.94 -10.14
N GLY A 152 -3.30 -22.25 -10.07
CA GLY A 152 -2.28 -23.03 -10.77
C GLY A 152 -2.30 -22.88 -12.30
N LYS A 153 -3.44 -22.48 -12.88
CA LYS A 153 -3.58 -22.20 -14.32
C LYS A 153 -3.00 -20.84 -14.75
N LEU A 154 -2.70 -19.95 -13.79
CA LEU A 154 -2.23 -18.61 -14.10
C LEU A 154 -0.74 -18.62 -14.47
N ARG A 155 -0.41 -17.81 -15.46
CA ARG A 155 0.98 -17.64 -15.91
C ARG A 155 1.74 -16.69 -14.98
N PRO A 156 3.04 -16.92 -14.76
CA PRO A 156 3.90 -15.94 -14.09
C PRO A 156 3.85 -14.58 -14.77
N ALA A 157 3.80 -13.51 -13.96
CA ALA A 157 3.62 -12.15 -14.46
C ALA A 157 4.93 -11.40 -14.72
N PHE A 158 6.01 -11.73 -14.00
CA PHE A 158 7.24 -10.94 -13.99
C PHE A 158 8.45 -11.67 -14.56
N LYS A 159 8.55 -12.97 -14.38
CA LYS A 159 9.69 -13.79 -14.78
C LYS A 159 9.21 -15.01 -15.55
N LYS A 160 9.87 -15.34 -16.67
CA LYS A 160 9.59 -16.61 -17.38
C LYS A 160 9.86 -17.78 -16.43
N ASN A 161 8.89 -18.66 -16.27
CA ASN A 161 8.91 -19.76 -15.30
C ASN A 161 9.07 -19.29 -13.84
N GLY A 162 8.56 -18.08 -13.53
CA GLY A 162 8.52 -17.55 -12.18
C GLY A 162 7.35 -18.11 -11.37
N THR A 163 7.20 -17.58 -10.17
CA THR A 163 6.21 -18.03 -9.18
C THR A 163 5.13 -16.98 -8.90
N VAL A 164 5.43 -15.70 -9.16
CA VAL A 164 4.51 -14.57 -8.88
C VAL A 164 3.52 -14.39 -10.01
N THR A 165 2.23 -14.37 -9.67
CA THR A 165 1.11 -14.24 -10.62
C THR A 165 0.16 -13.13 -10.22
N ALA A 166 -0.82 -12.84 -11.06
CA ALA A 166 -1.88 -11.88 -10.74
C ALA A 166 -2.77 -12.30 -9.56
N ALA A 167 -2.76 -13.58 -9.16
CA ALA A 167 -3.57 -14.08 -8.04
C ALA A 167 -2.83 -14.10 -6.69
N ASN A 168 -1.49 -14.16 -6.70
CA ASN A 168 -0.68 -14.14 -5.49
C ASN A 168 0.14 -12.84 -5.32
N ALA A 169 -0.24 -11.79 -6.04
CA ALA A 169 0.31 -10.44 -5.95
C ALA A 169 -0.78 -9.42 -5.60
N SER A 170 -0.37 -8.27 -5.07
CA SER A 170 -1.28 -7.15 -4.82
C SER A 170 -1.93 -6.64 -6.10
N GLY A 171 -3.18 -6.21 -6.02
CA GLY A 171 -3.87 -5.52 -7.10
C GLY A 171 -3.47 -4.04 -7.23
N ILE A 172 -4.01 -3.40 -8.26
CA ILE A 172 -4.02 -1.95 -8.40
C ILE A 172 -5.28 -1.45 -7.70
N ASN A 173 -5.12 -0.71 -6.60
CA ASN A 173 -6.22 -0.33 -5.72
C ASN A 173 -6.15 1.15 -5.36
N ASP A 174 -7.32 1.75 -5.21
CA ASP A 174 -7.48 3.07 -4.61
C ASP A 174 -7.85 2.91 -3.14
N GLY A 175 -7.42 3.82 -2.29
CA GLY A 175 -7.77 3.76 -0.88
C GLY A 175 -7.23 4.92 -0.07
N ALA A 176 -7.84 5.14 1.08
CA ALA A 176 -7.38 6.11 2.06
C ALA A 176 -7.71 5.63 3.47
N ALA A 177 -6.84 5.96 4.41
CA ALA A 177 -7.08 5.72 5.83
C ALA A 177 -6.47 6.84 6.67
N SER A 178 -7.09 7.11 7.81
CA SER A 178 -6.58 8.09 8.76
C SER A 178 -6.80 7.63 10.20
N VAL A 179 -5.91 8.07 11.08
CA VAL A 179 -5.98 7.83 12.52
C VAL A 179 -5.68 9.13 13.28
N VAL A 180 -6.25 9.27 14.46
CA VAL A 180 -5.93 10.36 15.38
C VAL A 180 -4.89 9.86 16.37
N ILE A 181 -3.77 10.57 16.44
CA ILE A 181 -2.70 10.33 17.40
C ILE A 181 -2.77 11.43 18.46
N ALA A 182 -2.75 11.05 19.74
CA ALA A 182 -2.85 11.99 20.85
C ALA A 182 -1.81 11.70 21.92
N SER A 183 -1.41 12.76 22.66
CA SER A 183 -0.56 12.62 23.84
C SER A 183 -1.32 11.91 24.97
N GLU A 184 -0.59 11.22 25.84
CA GLU A 184 -1.18 10.55 27.02
C GLU A 184 -1.88 11.55 27.95
N SER A 185 -1.32 12.76 28.08
CA SER A 185 -1.92 13.85 28.88
C SER A 185 -3.28 14.25 28.32
N TYR A 186 -3.35 14.52 27.01
CA TYR A 186 -4.59 14.89 26.34
C TYR A 186 -5.66 13.77 26.43
N VAL A 187 -5.26 12.52 26.24
CA VAL A 187 -6.16 11.37 26.39
C VAL A 187 -6.79 11.32 27.78
N LYS A 188 -5.97 11.54 28.83
CA LYS A 188 -6.45 11.56 30.24
C LYS A 188 -7.35 12.76 30.51
N GLU A 189 -6.95 13.95 30.08
CA GLU A 189 -7.67 15.20 30.30
C GLU A 189 -9.04 15.19 29.63
N GLN A 190 -9.11 14.67 28.40
CA GLN A 190 -10.35 14.55 27.63
C GLN A 190 -11.14 13.26 27.91
N SER A 191 -10.65 12.40 28.83
CA SER A 191 -11.27 11.11 29.16
C SER A 191 -11.51 10.22 27.93
N LEU A 192 -10.59 10.25 26.98
CA LEU A 192 -10.70 9.45 25.74
C LEU A 192 -10.32 8.00 26.00
N LYS A 193 -10.86 7.10 25.18
CA LYS A 193 -10.53 5.68 25.20
C LYS A 193 -9.67 5.34 23.97
N PRO A 194 -8.34 5.21 24.11
CA PRO A 194 -7.47 4.89 23.00
C PRO A 194 -7.68 3.43 22.55
N ILE A 195 -7.54 3.18 21.27
CA ILE A 195 -7.60 1.84 20.67
C ILE A 195 -6.30 1.09 20.94
N ALA A 196 -5.16 1.79 20.84
CA ALA A 196 -3.83 1.24 21.03
C ALA A 196 -2.86 2.32 21.51
N LYS A 197 -1.66 1.90 21.95
CA LYS A 197 -0.52 2.77 22.29
C LYS A 197 0.62 2.50 21.32
N ILE A 198 1.23 3.55 20.80
CA ILE A 198 2.48 3.44 20.05
C ILE A 198 3.60 3.20 21.07
N VAL A 199 4.27 2.05 21.00
CA VAL A 199 5.34 1.67 21.92
C VAL A 199 6.70 2.04 21.35
N SER A 200 6.94 1.70 20.08
CA SER A 200 8.19 1.96 19.38
C SER A 200 7.97 1.91 17.87
N TRP A 201 8.99 2.28 17.13
CA TRP A 201 9.09 2.08 15.68
C TRP A 201 10.53 1.76 15.31
N GLY A 202 10.72 1.11 14.17
CA GLY A 202 12.02 0.80 13.62
C GLY A 202 12.13 1.17 12.15
N VAL A 203 13.35 1.43 11.70
CA VAL A 203 13.67 1.67 10.28
C VAL A 203 14.93 0.88 9.96
N ALA A 204 14.89 0.11 8.87
CA ALA A 204 16.04 -0.65 8.39
C ALA A 204 16.22 -0.47 6.89
N GLY A 205 17.47 -0.44 6.43
CA GLY A 205 17.82 -0.53 5.02
C GLY A 205 18.17 -1.98 4.67
N VAL A 206 17.80 -2.39 3.46
CA VAL A 206 18.11 -3.70 2.90
C VAL A 206 18.57 -3.54 1.45
N ASP A 207 19.13 -4.61 0.88
CA ASP A 207 19.43 -4.65 -0.56
C ASP A 207 18.13 -4.38 -1.35
N PRO A 208 18.11 -3.38 -2.25
CA PRO A 208 16.91 -3.02 -3.01
C PRO A 208 16.38 -4.18 -3.86
N THR A 209 17.23 -5.10 -4.28
CA THR A 209 16.82 -6.26 -5.11
C THR A 209 15.97 -7.27 -4.35
N ILE A 210 15.93 -7.20 -3.02
CA ILE A 210 15.13 -8.05 -2.12
C ILE A 210 14.32 -7.20 -1.14
N MET A 211 13.81 -6.07 -1.58
CA MET A 211 13.17 -5.07 -0.72
C MET A 211 12.03 -5.62 0.13
N GLY A 212 11.37 -6.69 -0.30
CA GLY A 212 10.27 -7.32 0.45
C GLY A 212 10.68 -7.87 1.82
N ILE A 213 11.98 -8.11 2.08
CA ILE A 213 12.47 -8.53 3.42
C ILE A 213 12.61 -7.34 4.39
N GLY A 214 12.47 -6.10 3.92
CA GLY A 214 12.71 -4.89 4.70
C GLY A 214 12.00 -4.82 6.07
N PRO A 215 10.74 -5.28 6.23
CA PRO A 215 10.09 -5.29 7.54
C PRO A 215 10.79 -6.17 8.58
N VAL A 216 11.44 -7.26 8.17
CA VAL A 216 12.06 -8.23 9.09
C VAL A 216 13.11 -7.58 10.01
N PRO A 217 14.13 -6.86 9.49
CA PRO A 217 15.12 -6.20 10.35
C PRO A 217 14.59 -4.93 11.03
N ALA A 218 13.39 -4.43 10.68
CA ALA A 218 12.78 -3.25 11.28
C ALA A 218 11.87 -3.57 12.48
N ILE A 219 11.42 -4.83 12.61
CA ILE A 219 10.60 -5.31 13.72
C ILE A 219 11.47 -5.81 14.85
#